data_be4eef18f2ed3aa86cda103b49d965d5
#
_entry.id   be4eef18f2ed3aa86cda103b49d965d5
#
_cell.length_a   1.000
_cell.length_b   1.000
_cell.length_c   1.000
_cell.angle_alpha   90.00
_cell.angle_beta   90.00
_cell.angle_gamma   90.00
#
_symmetry.space_group_name_H-M   'P 1'
#
loop_
_entity.id
_entity.type
_entity.pdbx_description
1 polymer ?
#
loop_
_entity_poly.entity_id
_entity_poly.type
_entity_poly.pdbx_seq_one_letter_code
_entity_poly.pdbx_strand_id
1 'polypeptide(L)'
;MQRLHAYPDIRAMFRRLLIATVTGVLAALAVAVFRHSMYLLEWLFLSNESGSLVNAAAALSPWRRALTPALGGLAAGMLLWGWQRMTAQRPHAPTDYMEALETGDGQFDYGASLVKSLASLLVVASGSAIGREGAMILLAALAASFFAQRCTPKSEWKLWIACGAAAGMASAYHAPLAGSLFIAEILFGTLMLASLGPVVIAAVVALLTTR
;
A
#
# COMPACT_ATOMS: atom_id res chain seq x y z
N MET A 1 -19.02 9.81 39.80
CA MET A 1 -17.69 9.35 40.17
C MET A 1 -17.14 8.52 39.00
N GLN A 2 -16.41 9.20 38.11
CA GLN A 2 -15.70 8.56 36.98
C GLN A 2 -14.65 7.62 37.53
N ARG A 3 -14.67 6.36 37.13
CA ARG A 3 -13.62 5.39 37.45
C ARG A 3 -12.33 5.85 36.79
N LEU A 4 -11.49 6.50 37.55
CA LEU A 4 -10.10 6.78 37.24
C LEU A 4 -9.32 5.46 37.14
N HIS A 5 -8.66 5.27 36.01
CA HIS A 5 -7.57 4.34 35.76
C HIS A 5 -7.88 2.84 35.80
N ALA A 6 -8.37 2.34 34.67
CA ALA A 6 -7.85 1.07 34.24
C ALA A 6 -6.40 1.32 33.78
N TYR A 7 -5.40 0.86 34.54
CA TYR A 7 -4.03 0.70 34.04
C TYR A 7 -4.13 -0.06 32.71
N PRO A 8 -3.52 0.45 31.64
CA PRO A 8 -3.57 -0.28 30.37
C PRO A 8 -3.04 -1.68 30.64
N ASP A 9 -3.83 -2.70 30.30
CA ASP A 9 -3.42 -4.08 30.46
C ASP A 9 -2.12 -4.27 29.67
N ILE A 10 -1.00 -4.42 30.38
CA ILE A 10 0.35 -4.52 29.82
C ILE A 10 0.41 -5.63 28.77
N ARG A 11 -0.35 -6.72 28.97
CA ARG A 11 -0.46 -7.82 28.02
C ARG A 11 -1.17 -7.38 26.72
N ALA A 12 -2.25 -6.63 26.83
CA ALA A 12 -2.98 -6.11 25.68
C ALA A 12 -2.13 -5.09 24.90
N MET A 13 -1.38 -4.23 25.59
CA MET A 13 -0.46 -3.31 24.97
C MET A 13 0.66 -4.04 24.23
N PHE A 14 1.32 -5.00 24.88
CA PHE A 14 2.38 -5.80 24.27
C PHE A 14 1.89 -6.57 23.03
N ARG A 15 0.69 -7.18 23.10
CA ARG A 15 0.05 -7.84 21.97
C ARG A 15 -0.14 -6.88 20.78
N ARG A 16 -0.63 -5.67 21.02
CA ARG A 16 -0.81 -4.66 19.97
C ARG A 16 0.51 -4.24 19.34
N LEU A 17 1.56 -4.04 20.12
CA LEU A 17 2.89 -3.70 19.61
C LEU A 17 3.46 -4.82 18.75
N LEU A 18 3.29 -6.07 19.17
CA LEU A 18 3.74 -7.24 18.43
C LEU A 18 2.98 -7.37 17.10
N ILE A 19 1.67 -7.20 17.10
CA ILE A 19 0.85 -7.22 15.87
C ILE A 19 1.27 -6.07 14.94
N ALA A 20 1.51 -4.86 15.47
CA ALA A 20 1.99 -3.72 14.69
C ALA A 20 3.35 -4.03 14.03
N THR A 21 4.27 -4.65 14.75
CA THR A 21 5.57 -5.08 14.22
C THR A 21 5.40 -6.07 13.07
N VAL A 22 4.59 -7.12 13.25
CA VAL A 22 4.31 -8.11 12.20
C VAL A 22 3.66 -7.44 10.99
N THR A 23 2.68 -6.57 11.22
CA THR A 23 2.02 -5.81 10.15
C THR A 23 3.02 -4.94 9.39
N GLY A 24 3.94 -4.27 10.08
CA GLY A 24 5.01 -3.47 9.47
C GLY A 24 5.93 -4.31 8.58
N VAL A 25 6.36 -5.49 9.05
CA VAL A 25 7.18 -6.41 8.25
C VAL A 25 6.43 -6.91 7.01
N LEU A 26 5.16 -7.33 7.14
CA LEU A 26 4.36 -7.80 6.02
C LEU A 26 4.13 -6.70 4.98
N ALA A 27 3.86 -5.47 5.43
CA ALA A 27 3.74 -4.30 4.57
C ALA A 27 5.06 -4.02 3.82
N ALA A 28 6.19 -4.09 4.52
CA ALA A 28 7.52 -3.91 3.93
C ALA A 28 7.81 -4.96 2.85
N LEU A 29 7.48 -6.22 3.09
CA LEU A 29 7.62 -7.30 2.10
C LEU A 29 6.75 -7.05 0.87
N ALA A 30 5.49 -6.62 1.04
CA ALA A 30 4.61 -6.27 -0.07
C ALA A 30 5.17 -5.13 -0.92
N VAL A 31 5.71 -4.09 -0.29
CA VAL A 31 6.39 -2.98 -0.97
C VAL A 31 7.66 -3.44 -1.67
N ALA A 32 8.46 -4.31 -1.04
CA ALA A 32 9.67 -4.87 -1.64
C ALA A 32 9.35 -5.69 -2.90
N VAL A 33 8.32 -6.54 -2.85
CA VAL A 33 7.85 -7.30 -4.02
C VAL A 33 7.44 -6.35 -5.15
N PHE A 34 6.67 -5.29 -4.85
CA PHE A 34 6.27 -4.30 -5.85
C PHE A 34 7.49 -3.61 -6.48
N ARG A 35 8.46 -3.18 -5.67
CA ARG A 35 9.70 -2.56 -6.17
C ARG A 35 10.50 -3.48 -7.07
N HIS A 36 10.70 -4.74 -6.67
CA HIS A 36 11.42 -5.71 -7.50
C HIS A 36 10.69 -5.99 -8.82
N SER A 37 9.37 -6.13 -8.77
CA SER A 37 8.55 -6.29 -9.98
C SER A 37 8.65 -5.07 -10.90
N MET A 38 8.70 -3.86 -10.33
CA MET A 38 8.89 -2.64 -11.09
C MET A 38 10.25 -2.61 -11.78
N TYR A 39 11.35 -2.90 -11.07
CA TYR A 39 12.69 -2.97 -11.67
C TYR A 39 12.78 -4.00 -12.78
N LEU A 40 12.16 -5.17 -12.61
CA LEU A 40 12.12 -6.21 -13.64
C LEU A 40 11.41 -5.74 -14.90
N LEU A 41 10.26 -5.07 -14.75
CA LEU A 41 9.51 -4.52 -15.88
C LEU A 41 10.21 -3.32 -16.52
N GLU A 42 10.84 -2.45 -15.75
CA GLU A 42 11.67 -1.36 -16.27
C GLU A 42 12.83 -1.91 -17.12
N TRP A 43 13.48 -2.96 -16.66
CA TRP A 43 14.51 -3.64 -17.44
C TRP A 43 13.96 -4.20 -18.76
N LEU A 44 12.76 -4.81 -18.71
CA LEU A 44 12.12 -5.39 -19.88
C LEU A 44 11.67 -4.33 -20.91
N PHE A 45 11.03 -3.23 -20.45
CA PHE A 45 10.45 -2.20 -21.32
C PHE A 45 11.49 -1.18 -21.79
N LEU A 46 12.38 -0.77 -20.91
CA LEU A 46 13.30 0.35 -21.13
C LEU A 46 14.75 -0.11 -21.31
N SER A 47 15.05 -1.41 -21.15
CA SER A 47 16.42 -1.96 -21.11
C SER A 47 17.29 -1.18 -20.09
N ASN A 48 16.71 -0.87 -18.93
CA ASN A 48 17.32 -0.01 -17.92
C ASN A 48 18.41 -0.76 -17.14
N GLU A 49 19.67 -0.54 -17.50
CA GLU A 49 20.84 -1.03 -16.75
C GLU A 49 21.36 0.03 -15.75
N SER A 50 20.91 1.28 -15.86
CA SER A 50 21.47 2.41 -15.11
C SER A 50 20.84 2.63 -13.74
N GLY A 51 19.76 1.92 -13.38
CA GLY A 51 19.00 2.10 -12.12
C GLY A 51 18.24 3.43 -12.02
N SER A 52 18.28 4.28 -13.05
CA SER A 52 17.56 5.55 -13.12
C SER A 52 16.62 5.56 -14.32
N LEU A 53 15.32 5.68 -14.06
CA LEU A 53 14.26 5.78 -15.06
C LEU A 53 14.47 6.95 -16.02
N VAL A 54 14.98 8.07 -15.50
CA VAL A 54 15.26 9.29 -16.29
C VAL A 54 16.39 9.03 -17.29
N ASN A 55 17.48 8.40 -16.86
CA ASN A 55 18.62 8.09 -17.72
C ASN A 55 18.24 7.02 -18.76
N ALA A 56 17.48 6.01 -18.37
CA ALA A 56 16.97 5.00 -19.29
C ALA A 56 16.06 5.62 -20.35
N ALA A 57 15.11 6.45 -19.96
CA ALA A 57 14.24 7.19 -20.88
C ALA A 57 15.04 8.13 -21.80
N ALA A 58 16.10 8.78 -21.28
CA ALA A 58 16.95 9.66 -22.08
C ALA A 58 17.77 8.91 -23.14
N ALA A 59 18.12 7.67 -22.88
CA ALA A 59 18.85 6.81 -23.82
C ALA A 59 17.96 6.24 -24.96
N LEU A 60 16.64 6.24 -24.80
CA LEU A 60 15.73 5.75 -25.82
C LEU A 60 15.61 6.70 -27.02
N SER A 61 15.40 6.13 -28.21
CA SER A 61 15.03 6.90 -29.40
C SER A 61 13.71 7.65 -29.21
N PRO A 62 13.49 8.80 -29.88
CA PRO A 62 12.26 9.61 -29.69
C PRO A 62 10.97 8.83 -29.85
N TRP A 63 10.89 7.93 -30.81
CA TRP A 63 9.74 7.06 -31.06
C TRP A 63 9.49 6.07 -29.91
N ARG A 64 10.53 5.46 -29.38
CA ARG A 64 10.39 4.54 -28.26
C ARG A 64 9.96 5.27 -26.98
N ARG A 65 10.42 6.50 -26.76
CA ARG A 65 9.98 7.34 -25.62
C ARG A 65 8.47 7.61 -25.65
N ALA A 66 7.88 7.79 -26.84
CA ALA A 66 6.45 8.02 -26.98
C ALA A 66 5.64 6.72 -26.92
N LEU A 67 6.13 5.66 -27.59
CA LEU A 67 5.40 4.40 -27.72
C LEU A 67 5.39 3.58 -26.42
N THR A 68 6.48 3.56 -25.65
CA THR A 68 6.56 2.72 -24.45
C THR A 68 5.50 3.07 -23.40
N PRO A 69 5.32 4.35 -22.99
CA PRO A 69 4.24 4.72 -22.08
C PRO A 69 2.84 4.51 -22.67
N ALA A 70 2.68 4.74 -23.99
CA ALA A 70 1.40 4.51 -24.65
C ALA A 70 0.99 3.03 -24.63
N LEU A 71 1.92 2.12 -24.89
CA LEU A 71 1.71 0.68 -24.81
C LEU A 71 1.45 0.21 -23.38
N GLY A 72 2.20 0.74 -22.41
CA GLY A 72 1.97 0.47 -20.97
C GLY A 72 0.59 0.90 -20.51
N GLY A 73 0.17 2.11 -20.90
CA GLY A 73 -1.17 2.62 -20.60
C GLY A 73 -2.28 1.80 -21.26
N LEU A 74 -2.08 1.40 -22.52
CA LEU A 74 -3.03 0.54 -23.25
C LEU A 74 -3.15 -0.84 -22.61
N ALA A 75 -2.03 -1.45 -22.24
CA ALA A 75 -2.02 -2.75 -21.55
C ALA A 75 -2.73 -2.68 -20.19
N ALA A 76 -2.47 -1.65 -19.40
CA ALA A 76 -3.15 -1.41 -18.13
C ALA A 76 -4.65 -1.17 -18.31
N GLY A 77 -5.02 -0.38 -19.31
CA GLY A 77 -6.42 -0.11 -19.66
C GLY A 77 -7.16 -1.39 -20.08
N MET A 78 -6.55 -2.22 -20.91
CA MET A 78 -7.12 -3.52 -21.31
C MET A 78 -7.27 -4.47 -20.12
N LEU A 79 -6.28 -4.50 -19.20
CA LEU A 79 -6.34 -5.29 -17.99
C LEU A 79 -7.52 -4.87 -17.09
N LEU A 80 -7.67 -3.58 -16.84
CA LEU A 80 -8.77 -3.03 -16.04
C LEU A 80 -10.13 -3.25 -16.72
N TRP A 81 -10.23 -3.01 -18.01
CA TRP A 81 -11.45 -3.22 -18.76
C TRP A 81 -11.89 -4.69 -18.81
N GLY A 82 -10.91 -5.61 -19.02
CA GLY A 82 -11.17 -7.05 -18.97
C GLY A 82 -11.67 -7.48 -17.60
N TRP A 83 -11.01 -7.02 -16.53
CA TRP A 83 -11.45 -7.29 -15.16
C TRP A 83 -12.87 -6.76 -14.90
N GLN A 84 -13.14 -5.53 -15.24
CA GLN A 84 -14.48 -4.94 -15.06
C GLN A 84 -15.58 -5.71 -15.81
N ARG A 85 -15.30 -6.17 -17.01
CA ARG A 85 -16.26 -7.02 -17.77
C ARG A 85 -16.50 -8.36 -17.08
N MET A 86 -15.46 -8.99 -16.57
CA MET A 86 -15.57 -10.27 -15.88
C MET A 86 -16.30 -10.16 -14.53
N THR A 87 -16.24 -9.00 -13.89
CA THR A 87 -16.80 -8.76 -12.56
C THR A 87 -18.01 -7.83 -12.55
N ALA A 88 -18.57 -7.47 -13.71
CA ALA A 88 -19.67 -6.53 -13.85
C ALA A 88 -20.92 -6.85 -13.02
N GLN A 89 -21.13 -8.12 -12.67
CA GLN A 89 -22.28 -8.58 -11.88
C GLN A 89 -21.97 -8.72 -10.38
N ARG A 90 -20.74 -8.43 -9.94
CA ARG A 90 -20.39 -8.53 -8.52
C ARG A 90 -20.82 -7.25 -7.78
N PRO A 91 -21.30 -7.38 -6.54
CA PRO A 91 -21.56 -6.21 -5.72
C PRO A 91 -20.26 -5.41 -5.55
N HIS A 92 -20.40 -4.07 -5.53
CA HIS A 92 -19.26 -3.19 -5.30
C HIS A 92 -18.67 -3.44 -3.92
N ALA A 93 -17.37 -3.68 -3.87
CA ALA A 93 -16.60 -3.78 -2.64
C ALA A 93 -15.41 -2.83 -2.72
N PRO A 94 -14.93 -2.29 -1.59
CA PRO A 94 -13.82 -1.34 -1.57
C PRO A 94 -12.59 -1.85 -2.30
N THR A 95 -12.05 -1.02 -3.19
CA THR A 95 -10.85 -1.34 -3.97
C THR A 95 -9.64 -0.49 -3.56
N ASP A 96 -9.86 0.47 -2.67
CA ASP A 96 -8.85 1.38 -2.13
C ASP A 96 -8.87 1.35 -0.60
N TYR A 97 -7.71 1.65 0.02
CA TYR A 97 -7.59 1.64 1.47
C TYR A 97 -8.42 2.75 2.14
N MET A 98 -8.59 3.91 1.50
CA MET A 98 -9.45 4.98 2.00
C MET A 98 -10.91 4.54 2.01
N GLU A 99 -11.39 4.02 0.88
CA GLU A 99 -12.75 3.51 0.74
C GLU A 99 -13.04 2.39 1.75
N ALA A 100 -12.10 1.44 1.92
CA ALA A 100 -12.24 0.35 2.87
C ALA A 100 -12.33 0.80 4.32
N LEU A 101 -11.72 1.93 4.67
CA LEU A 101 -11.70 2.47 6.02
C LEU A 101 -12.87 3.42 6.30
N GLU A 102 -13.32 4.19 5.32
CA GLU A 102 -14.45 5.10 5.46
C GLU A 102 -15.79 4.36 5.37
N THR A 103 -16.03 3.68 4.28
CA THR A 103 -17.33 3.07 3.95
C THR A 103 -17.40 1.59 4.25
N GLY A 104 -16.26 0.90 4.21
CA GLY A 104 -16.12 -0.52 4.47
C GLY A 104 -15.84 -0.84 5.94
N ASP A 105 -16.15 -2.06 6.33
CA ASP A 105 -15.80 -2.61 7.65
C ASP A 105 -14.33 -3.12 7.68
N GLY A 106 -13.45 -2.55 6.88
CA GLY A 106 -12.08 -3.05 6.69
C GLY A 106 -12.00 -4.25 5.75
N GLN A 107 -12.99 -4.43 4.89
CA GLN A 107 -12.96 -5.48 3.87
C GLN A 107 -12.54 -4.88 2.52
N PHE A 108 -11.76 -5.65 1.75
CA PHE A 108 -11.33 -5.29 0.41
C PHE A 108 -11.85 -6.29 -0.63
N ASP A 109 -12.11 -5.80 -1.84
CA ASP A 109 -12.04 -6.66 -3.02
C ASP A 109 -10.55 -6.88 -3.38
N TYR A 110 -9.97 -7.95 -2.83
CA TYR A 110 -8.57 -8.30 -3.08
C TYR A 110 -8.26 -8.46 -4.57
N GLY A 111 -9.19 -9.06 -5.33
CA GLY A 111 -9.01 -9.27 -6.76
C GLY A 111 -8.90 -7.95 -7.52
N ALA A 112 -9.88 -7.07 -7.33
CA ALA A 112 -9.91 -5.76 -7.98
C ALA A 112 -8.73 -4.87 -7.54
N SER A 113 -8.39 -4.90 -6.25
CA SER A 113 -7.26 -4.14 -5.71
C SER A 113 -5.90 -4.61 -6.25
N LEU A 114 -5.71 -5.93 -6.39
CA LEU A 114 -4.51 -6.49 -7.00
C LEU A 114 -4.41 -6.14 -8.49
N VAL A 115 -5.51 -6.24 -9.24
CA VAL A 115 -5.55 -5.85 -10.66
C VAL A 115 -5.25 -4.36 -10.82
N LYS A 116 -5.79 -3.49 -9.96
CA LYS A 116 -5.49 -2.06 -9.92
C LYS A 116 -3.99 -1.80 -9.64
N SER A 117 -3.40 -2.54 -8.71
CA SER A 117 -1.97 -2.45 -8.41
C SER A 117 -1.09 -2.93 -9.57
N LEU A 118 -1.49 -4.01 -10.26
CA LEU A 118 -0.80 -4.51 -11.46
C LEU A 118 -0.92 -3.52 -12.63
N ALA A 119 -2.08 -2.93 -12.83
CA ALA A 119 -2.27 -1.89 -13.86
C ALA A 119 -1.37 -0.67 -13.58
N SER A 120 -1.30 -0.23 -12.32
CA SER A 120 -0.38 0.84 -11.91
C SER A 120 1.08 0.47 -12.14
N LEU A 121 1.47 -0.77 -11.84
CA LEU A 121 2.82 -1.27 -12.07
C LEU A 121 3.21 -1.22 -13.56
N LEU A 122 2.32 -1.65 -14.47
CA LEU A 122 2.54 -1.60 -15.91
C LEU A 122 2.74 -0.16 -16.42
N VAL A 123 1.89 0.76 -15.95
CA VAL A 123 1.95 2.17 -16.34
C VAL A 123 3.25 2.81 -15.85
N VAL A 124 3.62 2.63 -14.57
CA VAL A 124 4.83 3.22 -14.00
C VAL A 124 6.08 2.64 -14.65
N ALA A 125 6.15 1.31 -14.79
CA ALA A 125 7.31 0.63 -15.37
C ALA A 125 7.53 0.95 -16.85
N SER A 126 6.47 1.38 -17.56
CA SER A 126 6.59 1.82 -18.96
C SER A 126 7.17 3.24 -19.11
N GLY A 127 7.47 3.93 -18.00
CA GLY A 127 8.04 5.28 -18.00
C GLY A 127 7.01 6.41 -17.96
N SER A 128 5.74 6.12 -17.64
CA SER A 128 4.74 7.15 -17.42
C SER A 128 4.99 7.91 -16.12
N ALA A 129 4.81 9.23 -16.15
CA ALA A 129 5.00 10.12 -15.00
C ALA A 129 3.82 10.05 -14.01
N ILE A 130 3.46 8.84 -13.56
CA ILE A 130 2.43 8.60 -12.55
C ILE A 130 3.13 8.10 -11.28
N GLY A 131 2.68 8.60 -10.12
CA GLY A 131 3.23 8.20 -8.83
C GLY A 131 3.03 6.70 -8.56
N ARG A 132 4.09 6.03 -8.14
CA ARG A 132 4.11 4.61 -7.73
C ARG A 132 3.64 4.40 -6.30
N GLU A 133 3.52 5.48 -5.56
CA GLU A 133 3.30 5.50 -4.11
C GLU A 133 1.93 4.92 -3.74
N GLY A 134 0.88 5.30 -4.48
CA GLY A 134 -0.48 4.81 -4.24
C GLY A 134 -0.59 3.29 -4.31
N ALA A 135 0.06 2.66 -5.29
CA ALA A 135 0.07 1.21 -5.43
C ALA A 135 0.84 0.52 -4.28
N MET A 136 1.96 1.11 -3.83
CA MET A 136 2.73 0.59 -2.68
C MET A 136 1.92 0.67 -1.39
N ILE A 137 1.23 1.79 -1.14
CA ILE A 137 0.38 1.97 0.04
C ILE A 137 -0.79 0.97 -0.01
N LEU A 138 -1.43 0.82 -1.17
CA LEU A 138 -2.53 -0.12 -1.34
C LEU A 138 -2.09 -1.57 -1.07
N LEU A 139 -0.98 -2.02 -1.63
CA LEU A 139 -0.48 -3.38 -1.41
C LEU A 139 -0.09 -3.62 0.04
N ALA A 140 0.52 -2.64 0.70
CA ALA A 140 0.83 -2.71 2.12
C ALA A 140 -0.44 -2.81 2.98
N ALA A 141 -1.47 -2.03 2.67
CA ALA A 141 -2.77 -2.08 3.33
C ALA A 141 -3.50 -3.41 3.10
N LEU A 142 -3.41 -3.98 1.88
CA LEU A 142 -3.95 -5.31 1.56
C LEU A 142 -3.27 -6.42 2.35
N ALA A 143 -1.94 -6.40 2.44
CA ALA A 143 -1.18 -7.37 3.23
C ALA A 143 -1.57 -7.30 4.72
N ALA A 144 -1.72 -6.09 5.25
CA ALA A 144 -2.18 -5.84 6.61
C ALA A 144 -3.61 -6.32 6.84
N SER A 145 -4.52 -6.03 5.91
CA SER A 145 -5.92 -6.49 5.96
C SER A 145 -6.01 -8.02 5.96
N PHE A 146 -5.28 -8.67 5.08
CA PHE A 146 -5.23 -10.13 4.99
C PHE A 146 -4.76 -10.78 6.29
N PHE A 147 -3.75 -10.22 6.93
CA PHE A 147 -3.27 -10.67 8.23
C PHE A 147 -4.28 -10.38 9.33
N ALA A 148 -4.83 -9.15 9.37
CA ALA A 148 -5.78 -8.72 10.39
C ALA A 148 -7.04 -9.60 10.41
N GLN A 149 -7.60 -9.94 9.26
CA GLN A 149 -8.79 -10.80 9.15
C GLN A 149 -8.59 -12.21 9.70
N ARG A 150 -7.34 -12.69 9.77
CA ARG A 150 -7.03 -14.02 10.31
C ARG A 150 -6.63 -14.03 11.78
N CYS A 151 -6.01 -12.94 12.24
CA CYS A 151 -5.31 -12.92 13.52
C CYS A 151 -5.91 -11.97 14.55
N THR A 152 -6.88 -11.12 14.14
CA THR A 152 -7.45 -10.09 15.02
C THR A 152 -8.98 -10.03 14.94
N PRO A 153 -9.65 -9.53 15.98
CA PRO A 153 -11.09 -9.34 15.96
C PRO A 153 -11.49 -8.25 14.96
N LYS A 154 -12.70 -8.36 14.38
CA LYS A 154 -13.24 -7.44 13.37
C LYS A 154 -13.18 -5.96 13.81
N SER A 155 -13.37 -5.69 15.10
CA SER A 155 -13.30 -4.35 15.67
C SER A 155 -11.93 -3.65 15.54
N GLU A 156 -10.85 -4.41 15.32
CA GLU A 156 -9.49 -3.89 15.20
C GLU A 156 -9.01 -3.83 13.73
N TRP A 157 -9.74 -4.37 12.75
CA TRP A 157 -9.29 -4.44 11.35
C TRP A 157 -8.91 -3.08 10.78
N LYS A 158 -9.72 -2.05 11.02
CA LYS A 158 -9.42 -0.68 10.54
C LYS A 158 -8.08 -0.16 11.07
N LEU A 159 -7.75 -0.45 12.33
CA LEU A 159 -6.47 -0.05 12.92
C LEU A 159 -5.29 -0.73 12.20
N TRP A 160 -5.40 -2.03 11.93
CA TRP A 160 -4.31 -2.77 11.30
C TRP A 160 -4.13 -2.42 9.83
N ILE A 161 -5.22 -2.13 9.12
CA ILE A 161 -5.15 -1.58 7.75
C ILE A 161 -4.46 -0.21 7.74
N ALA A 162 -4.77 0.66 8.69
CA ALA A 162 -4.11 1.94 8.87
C ALA A 162 -2.61 1.77 9.17
N CYS A 163 -2.23 0.79 10.00
CA CYS A 163 -0.84 0.42 10.24
C CYS A 163 -0.15 0.00 8.93
N GLY A 164 -0.81 -0.82 8.10
CA GLY A 164 -0.29 -1.23 6.80
C GLY A 164 -0.12 -0.06 5.83
N ALA A 165 -1.12 0.81 5.73
CA ALA A 165 -1.05 2.00 4.88
C ALA A 165 0.08 2.95 5.30
N ALA A 166 0.23 3.20 6.60
CA ALA A 166 1.32 4.02 7.14
C ALA A 166 2.70 3.39 6.90
N ALA A 167 2.80 2.06 7.05
CA ALA A 167 4.00 1.30 6.75
C ALA A 167 4.37 1.37 5.27
N GLY A 168 3.38 1.27 4.38
CA GLY A 168 3.55 1.44 2.93
C GLY A 168 4.04 2.84 2.58
N MET A 169 3.44 3.87 3.16
CA MET A 169 3.86 5.26 2.98
C MET A 169 5.26 5.52 3.53
N ALA A 170 5.58 5.00 4.72
CA ALA A 170 6.92 5.11 5.31
C ALA A 170 7.99 4.47 4.43
N SER A 171 7.69 3.31 3.85
CA SER A 171 8.58 2.62 2.92
C SER A 171 8.74 3.36 1.59
N ALA A 172 7.68 4.02 1.11
CA ALA A 172 7.69 4.77 -0.16
C ALA A 172 8.51 6.07 -0.06
N TYR A 173 8.29 6.84 1.00
CA TYR A 173 8.87 8.17 1.18
C TYR A 173 10.04 8.23 2.16
N HIS A 174 10.40 7.13 2.83
CA HIS A 174 11.40 7.07 3.90
C HIS A 174 11.09 8.02 5.09
N ALA A 175 9.81 8.30 5.33
CA ALA A 175 9.34 9.27 6.32
C ALA A 175 8.29 8.63 7.27
N PRO A 176 8.71 7.82 8.26
CA PRO A 176 7.78 7.04 9.08
C PRO A 176 6.85 7.89 9.94
N LEU A 177 7.34 8.99 10.50
CA LEU A 177 6.53 9.89 11.32
C LEU A 177 5.50 10.65 10.45
N ALA A 178 5.93 11.19 9.31
CA ALA A 178 5.04 11.89 8.40
C ALA A 178 3.96 10.96 7.84
N GLY A 179 4.33 9.73 7.43
CA GLY A 179 3.39 8.72 6.96
C GLY A 179 2.39 8.31 8.03
N SER A 180 2.85 8.16 9.27
CA SER A 180 1.97 7.81 10.40
C SER A 180 0.97 8.91 10.73
N LEU A 181 1.43 10.16 10.76
CA LEU A 181 0.56 11.32 11.04
C LEU A 181 -0.45 11.52 9.91
N PHE A 182 -0.01 11.44 8.65
CA PHE A 182 -0.88 11.57 7.49
C PHE A 182 -1.99 10.53 7.50
N ILE A 183 -1.65 9.27 7.72
CA ILE A 183 -2.65 8.19 7.78
C ILE A 183 -3.57 8.36 9.00
N ALA A 184 -3.03 8.75 10.16
CA ALA A 184 -3.84 8.98 11.34
C ALA A 184 -4.83 10.13 11.15
N GLU A 185 -4.43 11.22 10.50
CA GLU A 185 -5.28 12.37 10.21
C GLU A 185 -6.39 12.03 9.21
N ILE A 186 -6.02 11.40 8.09
CA ILE A 186 -6.99 11.09 7.03
C ILE A 186 -7.99 10.03 7.47
N LEU A 187 -7.53 8.98 8.19
CA LEU A 187 -8.38 7.83 8.46
C LEU A 187 -9.15 7.92 9.79
N PHE A 188 -8.63 8.63 10.75
CA PHE A 188 -9.31 8.75 12.05
C PHE A 188 -9.91 10.15 12.29
N GLY A 189 -9.60 11.13 11.42
CA GLY A 189 -10.05 12.51 11.56
C GLY A 189 -9.58 13.20 12.84
N THR A 190 -8.97 12.45 13.75
CA THR A 190 -8.43 12.92 15.04
C THR A 190 -7.20 12.11 15.42
N LEU A 191 -6.21 12.78 15.99
CA LEU A 191 -4.98 12.13 16.50
C LEU A 191 -5.30 11.42 17.83
N MET A 192 -5.91 10.24 17.76
CA MET A 192 -6.09 9.40 18.94
C MET A 192 -4.76 8.75 19.32
N LEU A 193 -4.16 9.16 20.42
CA LEU A 193 -2.89 8.62 20.95
C LEU A 193 -2.88 7.09 21.07
N ALA A 194 -4.01 6.49 21.39
CA ALA A 194 -4.13 5.03 21.50
C ALA A 194 -3.95 4.29 20.18
N SER A 195 -4.29 4.91 19.05
CA SER A 195 -4.14 4.34 17.70
C SER A 195 -2.80 4.74 17.06
N LEU A 196 -2.26 5.89 17.43
CA LEU A 196 -1.03 6.42 16.86
C LEU A 196 0.19 5.55 17.18
N GLY A 197 0.28 5.00 18.40
CA GLY A 197 1.41 4.16 18.81
C GLY A 197 1.65 2.97 17.89
N PRO A 198 0.68 2.07 17.69
CA PRO A 198 0.79 0.95 16.74
C PRO A 198 1.11 1.40 15.30
N VAL A 199 0.51 2.49 14.82
CA VAL A 199 0.74 3.02 13.46
C VAL A 199 2.18 3.48 13.27
N VAL A 200 2.75 4.22 14.23
CA VAL A 200 4.15 4.67 14.20
C VAL A 200 5.10 3.47 14.23
N ILE A 201 4.84 2.48 15.09
CA ILE A 201 5.69 1.29 15.18
C ILE A 201 5.69 0.52 13.86
N ALA A 202 4.53 0.28 13.27
CA ALA A 202 4.44 -0.40 11.98
C ALA A 202 5.21 0.36 10.89
N ALA A 203 5.10 1.68 10.85
CA ALA A 203 5.80 2.54 9.90
C ALA A 203 7.33 2.52 10.08
N VAL A 204 7.82 2.59 11.32
CA VAL A 204 9.25 2.52 11.64
C VAL A 204 9.82 1.14 11.30
N VAL A 205 9.13 0.07 11.70
CA VAL A 205 9.54 -1.31 11.40
C VAL A 205 9.61 -1.54 9.88
N ALA A 206 8.61 -1.07 9.15
CA ALA A 206 8.60 -1.20 7.70
C ALA A 206 9.78 -0.47 7.04
N LEU A 207 10.09 0.74 7.48
CA LEU A 207 11.26 1.48 7.00
C LEU A 207 12.57 0.73 7.28
N LEU A 208 12.73 0.17 8.47
CA LEU A 208 13.94 -0.59 8.84
C LEU A 208 14.07 -1.89 8.02
N THR A 209 12.95 -2.51 7.67
CA THR A 209 12.92 -3.76 6.89
C THR A 209 13.18 -3.51 5.39
N THR A 210 12.86 -2.33 4.87
CA THR A 210 13.02 -2.00 3.43
C THR A 210 14.35 -1.32 3.09
N ARG A 211 15.21 -1.09 4.06
CA ARG A 211 16.59 -0.62 3.89
C ARG A 211 17.54 -1.76 3.58
#